data_b9b90985ba31d5ac1cb44dddfd6c7e60
#
_entry.id   b9b90985ba31d5ac1cb44dddfd6c7e60
#
_cell.length_a   1.000
_cell.length_b   1.000
_cell.length_c   1.000
_cell.angle_alpha   90.00
_cell.angle_beta   90.00
_cell.angle_gamma   90.00
#
_symmetry.space_group_name_H-M   'P 1'
#
loop_
_entity.id
_entity.type
_entity.pdbx_description
1 polymer ?
#
loop_
_entity_poly.entity_id
_entity_poly.type
_entity_poly.pdbx_seq_one_letter_code
_entity_poly.pdbx_strand_id
1 'polypeptide(L)'
;VRIAYPSINPGGAITTAGNIDVKGSASITGVNTDPAGWTQCANIAGRDTFAISYAPGKTVSIQKADMVTNGIHADPAAGDSNTYVRYGTESWNTLVANADVTMPGGTYGPEPVGTATTCTYGTENWGEPLRASGGGNTYIAGCKDYFPIMYASGSVTLSKGRGQGILLVNGDVRLTGNFQWYGLIIARDDIVKGNGTFDMWGSVMSRNADVTDPNSITGNSNFQWSKCAVESALRGSAILTRTRERSWAQIY
;
A
#
# COMPACT_ATOMS: atom_id res chain seq x y z
N VAL A 1 -6.01 25.05 12.65
CA VAL A 1 -5.86 23.62 12.33
C VAL A 1 -5.70 23.50 10.82
N ARG A 2 -4.69 22.82 10.36
CA ARG A 2 -4.47 22.54 8.94
C ARG A 2 -4.61 21.01 8.76
N ILE A 3 -5.31 20.61 7.72
CA ILE A 3 -5.33 19.22 7.31
C ILE A 3 -4.09 18.99 6.43
N ALA A 4 -3.19 18.11 6.85
CA ALA A 4 -2.06 17.68 6.06
C ALA A 4 -2.35 16.29 5.51
N TYR A 5 -2.03 16.09 4.24
CA TYR A 5 -2.07 14.79 3.60
C TYR A 5 -0.64 14.34 3.33
N PRO A 6 -0.27 13.11 3.63
CA PRO A 6 1.03 12.59 3.22
C PRO A 6 1.10 12.62 1.68
N SER A 7 2.24 13.07 1.17
CA SER A 7 2.51 13.09 -0.27
C SER A 7 3.44 11.92 -0.59
N ILE A 8 2.87 10.79 -0.95
CA ILE A 8 3.60 9.58 -1.36
C ILE A 8 3.40 9.41 -2.86
N ASN A 9 4.49 9.36 -3.59
CA ASN A 9 4.47 9.18 -5.03
C ASN A 9 5.32 7.96 -5.41
N PRO A 10 4.74 6.76 -5.41
CA PRO A 10 5.44 5.55 -5.82
C PRO A 10 5.88 5.64 -7.28
N GLY A 11 7.10 5.19 -7.58
CA GLY A 11 7.62 5.15 -8.94
C GLY A 11 7.01 4.03 -9.81
N GLY A 12 6.31 3.08 -9.21
CA GLY A 12 5.72 1.93 -9.87
C GLY A 12 4.63 1.24 -9.06
N ALA A 13 4.01 0.22 -9.66
CA ALA A 13 3.17 -0.71 -8.90
C ALA A 13 3.98 -1.39 -7.79
N ILE A 14 5.26 -1.67 -8.08
CA ILE A 14 6.27 -2.04 -7.07
C ILE A 14 7.42 -1.04 -7.16
N THR A 15 7.82 -0.46 -6.03
CA THR A 15 9.00 0.39 -5.90
C THR A 15 9.95 -0.24 -4.88
N THR A 16 11.21 -0.49 -5.25
CA THR A 16 12.17 -1.16 -4.36
C THR A 16 13.56 -0.55 -4.43
N ALA A 17 14.22 -0.42 -3.28
CA ALA A 17 15.64 -0.08 -3.19
C ALA A 17 16.54 -1.31 -3.36
N GLY A 18 16.00 -2.53 -3.34
CA GLY A 18 16.72 -3.79 -3.43
C GLY A 18 16.61 -4.48 -4.78
N ASN A 19 17.12 -5.70 -4.82
CA ASN A 19 16.90 -6.61 -5.93
C ASN A 19 15.46 -7.13 -5.92
N ILE A 20 14.96 -7.56 -7.08
CA ILE A 20 13.63 -8.19 -7.18
C ILE A 20 13.67 -9.39 -8.13
N ASP A 21 13.02 -10.47 -7.74
CA ASP A 21 12.90 -11.70 -8.48
C ASP A 21 11.42 -12.06 -8.70
N VAL A 22 10.97 -12.08 -9.95
CA VAL A 22 9.57 -12.30 -10.34
C VAL A 22 9.44 -13.63 -11.06
N LYS A 23 8.69 -14.56 -10.46
CA LYS A 23 8.54 -15.95 -10.93
C LYS A 23 7.10 -16.44 -10.85
N GLY A 24 6.86 -17.62 -11.41
CA GLY A 24 5.56 -18.31 -11.33
C GLY A 24 4.51 -17.75 -12.27
N SER A 25 3.35 -17.38 -11.74
CA SER A 25 2.22 -16.78 -12.46
C SER A 25 1.91 -15.38 -11.96
N ALA A 26 2.94 -14.65 -11.54
CA ALA A 26 2.78 -13.26 -11.10
C ALA A 26 2.46 -12.35 -12.30
N SER A 27 1.64 -11.34 -12.06
CA SER A 27 1.36 -10.24 -13.00
C SER A 27 1.60 -8.91 -12.29
N ILE A 28 2.44 -8.07 -12.87
CA ILE A 28 2.75 -6.74 -12.33
C ILE A 28 2.51 -5.74 -13.46
N THR A 29 1.58 -4.83 -13.26
CA THR A 29 1.25 -3.84 -14.28
C THR A 29 1.28 -2.42 -13.76
N GLY A 30 1.97 -1.55 -14.50
CA GLY A 30 1.99 -0.11 -14.30
C GLY A 30 0.86 0.63 -15.01
N VAL A 31 0.02 -0.06 -15.76
CA VAL A 31 -1.18 0.53 -16.39
C VAL A 31 -2.19 0.90 -15.32
N ASN A 32 -2.59 2.17 -15.26
CA ASN A 32 -3.53 2.63 -14.25
C ASN A 32 -4.92 2.01 -14.45
N THR A 33 -5.41 1.34 -13.42
CA THR A 33 -6.74 0.72 -13.42
C THR A 33 -7.47 1.06 -12.14
N ASP A 34 -8.69 1.52 -12.26
CA ASP A 34 -9.54 1.80 -11.11
C ASP A 34 -10.12 0.51 -10.52
N PRO A 35 -10.15 0.37 -9.18
CA PRO A 35 -10.80 -0.77 -8.56
C PRO A 35 -12.29 -0.83 -8.91
N ALA A 36 -12.81 -2.03 -9.14
CA ALA A 36 -14.19 -2.23 -9.55
C ALA A 36 -15.20 -1.65 -8.54
N GLY A 37 -16.13 -0.86 -9.03
CA GLY A 37 -17.19 -0.23 -8.22
C GLY A 37 -16.74 0.97 -7.38
N TRP A 38 -15.49 1.43 -7.48
CA TRP A 38 -15.02 2.63 -6.81
C TRP A 38 -15.41 3.89 -7.54
N THR A 39 -16.63 4.39 -7.28
CA THR A 39 -17.19 5.59 -7.95
C THR A 39 -16.40 6.86 -7.69
N GLN A 40 -15.69 6.95 -6.55
CA GLN A 40 -14.82 8.10 -6.23
C GLN A 40 -13.66 8.26 -7.21
N CYS A 41 -13.28 7.20 -7.93
CA CYS A 41 -12.19 7.22 -8.91
C CYS A 41 -12.52 8.06 -10.14
N ALA A 42 -13.79 8.26 -10.48
CA ALA A 42 -14.21 9.04 -11.64
C ALA A 42 -13.66 10.49 -11.67
N ASN A 43 -13.27 11.02 -10.49
CA ASN A 43 -12.71 12.36 -10.34
C ASN A 43 -11.19 12.36 -10.12
N ILE A 44 -10.54 11.21 -10.23
CA ILE A 44 -9.09 11.05 -10.03
C ILE A 44 -8.46 10.72 -11.38
N ALA A 45 -7.85 11.73 -12.02
CA ALA A 45 -7.11 11.51 -13.26
C ALA A 45 -5.91 10.60 -13.00
N GLY A 46 -6.03 9.33 -13.35
CA GLY A 46 -4.97 8.34 -13.26
C GLY A 46 -4.01 8.45 -14.45
N ARG A 47 -2.73 8.22 -14.20
CA ARG A 47 -1.70 8.04 -15.24
C ARG A 47 -1.03 6.70 -15.01
N ASP A 48 -0.62 6.09 -16.10
CA ASP A 48 0.23 4.93 -16.05
C ASP A 48 1.57 5.27 -15.40
N THR A 49 2.16 4.30 -14.74
CA THR A 49 3.50 4.33 -14.18
C THR A 49 4.27 3.09 -14.63
N PHE A 50 5.46 2.88 -14.12
CA PHE A 50 6.16 1.62 -14.37
C PHE A 50 5.55 0.47 -13.55
N ALA A 51 5.63 -0.75 -14.08
CA ALA A 51 5.29 -1.92 -13.28
C ALA A 51 6.24 -2.06 -12.09
N ILE A 52 7.55 -1.93 -12.36
CA ILE A 52 8.59 -2.00 -11.34
C ILE A 52 9.51 -0.79 -11.48
N SER A 53 9.67 -0.03 -10.38
CA SER A 53 10.69 0.99 -10.19
C SER A 53 11.72 0.48 -9.18
N TYR A 54 13.01 0.50 -9.54
CA TYR A 54 14.06 -0.09 -8.70
C TYR A 54 15.32 0.78 -8.65
N ALA A 55 16.12 0.64 -7.61
CA ALA A 55 17.34 1.41 -7.43
C ALA A 55 18.39 1.06 -8.51
N PRO A 56 19.09 2.06 -9.09
CA PRO A 56 20.19 1.82 -10.01
C PRO A 56 21.24 0.89 -9.43
N GLY A 57 21.77 -0.02 -10.26
CA GLY A 57 22.76 -1.01 -9.84
C GLY A 57 22.19 -2.25 -9.15
N LYS A 58 20.88 -2.30 -8.96
CA LYS A 58 20.18 -3.50 -8.51
C LYS A 58 19.71 -4.36 -9.68
N THR A 59 19.37 -5.61 -9.38
CA THR A 59 18.96 -6.60 -10.38
C THR A 59 17.46 -6.81 -10.34
N VAL A 60 16.83 -6.78 -11.52
CA VAL A 60 15.45 -7.23 -11.73
C VAL A 60 15.50 -8.50 -12.57
N SER A 61 15.09 -9.61 -11.97
CA SER A 61 15.00 -10.92 -12.63
C SER A 61 13.53 -11.24 -12.89
N ILE A 62 13.16 -11.45 -14.14
CA ILE A 62 11.79 -11.75 -14.56
C ILE A 62 11.80 -13.06 -15.34
N GLN A 63 11.10 -14.06 -14.85
CA GLN A 63 11.07 -15.38 -15.44
C GLN A 63 10.45 -15.39 -16.85
N LYS A 64 9.40 -14.58 -17.09
CA LYS A 64 8.72 -14.44 -18.38
C LYS A 64 8.36 -12.97 -18.62
N ALA A 65 8.54 -12.51 -19.84
CA ALA A 65 8.33 -11.10 -20.21
C ALA A 65 6.86 -10.64 -20.03
N ASP A 66 5.89 -11.52 -20.22
CA ASP A 66 4.45 -11.25 -20.08
C ASP A 66 3.99 -11.05 -18.63
N MET A 67 4.85 -11.33 -17.65
CA MET A 67 4.57 -11.06 -16.23
C MET A 67 4.59 -9.57 -15.89
N VAL A 68 5.19 -8.72 -16.74
CA VAL A 68 5.38 -7.29 -16.46
C VAL A 68 4.85 -6.45 -17.61
N THR A 69 3.84 -5.61 -17.32
CA THR A 69 3.24 -4.70 -18.29
C THR A 69 3.51 -3.25 -17.91
N ASN A 70 3.88 -2.42 -18.89
CA ASN A 70 4.33 -1.03 -18.77
C ASN A 70 5.75 -0.88 -18.19
N GLY A 71 6.57 -1.91 -18.36
CA GLY A 71 8.02 -1.85 -18.22
C GLY A 71 8.57 -1.80 -16.79
N ILE A 72 9.89 -1.82 -16.75
CA ILE A 72 10.70 -1.67 -15.54
C ILE A 72 11.58 -0.44 -15.69
N HIS A 73 11.87 0.25 -14.60
CA HIS A 73 12.63 1.50 -14.60
C HIS A 73 13.67 1.54 -13.48
N ALA A 74 14.92 1.79 -13.86
CA ALA A 74 15.97 2.10 -12.89
C ALA A 74 15.82 3.57 -12.47
N ASP A 75 15.33 3.79 -11.26
CA ASP A 75 14.98 5.10 -10.73
C ASP A 75 15.90 5.46 -9.55
N PRO A 76 16.71 6.54 -9.67
CA PRO A 76 17.50 7.02 -8.56
C PRO A 76 16.70 7.27 -7.28
N ALA A 77 15.42 7.71 -7.41
CA ALA A 77 14.54 7.92 -6.27
C ALA A 77 14.24 6.61 -5.52
N ALA A 78 14.14 5.49 -6.22
CA ALA A 78 13.97 4.18 -5.57
C ALA A 78 15.18 3.78 -4.71
N GLY A 79 16.36 4.32 -5.00
CA GLY A 79 17.58 4.13 -4.19
C GLY A 79 17.71 5.10 -3.01
N ASP A 80 16.94 6.18 -3.01
CA ASP A 80 16.98 7.17 -1.92
C ASP A 80 16.15 6.68 -0.73
N SER A 81 16.79 6.52 0.42
CA SER A 81 16.12 6.12 1.65
C SER A 81 14.99 7.08 2.07
N ASN A 82 15.07 8.35 1.67
CA ASN A 82 14.01 9.33 1.96
C ASN A 82 12.68 8.96 1.27
N THR A 83 12.71 8.30 0.13
CA THR A 83 11.51 7.81 -0.56
C THR A 83 10.61 6.95 0.35
N TYR A 84 11.21 6.23 1.30
CA TYR A 84 10.52 5.30 2.19
C TYR A 84 10.24 5.87 3.58
N VAL A 85 10.68 7.09 3.88
CA VAL A 85 10.53 7.68 5.22
C VAL A 85 10.09 9.15 5.24
N ARG A 86 10.03 9.81 4.09
CA ARG A 86 9.60 11.22 3.96
C ARG A 86 8.48 11.34 2.92
N TYR A 87 7.39 11.99 3.30
CA TYR A 87 6.15 12.03 2.53
C TYR A 87 5.64 13.48 2.46
N GLY A 88 6.38 14.34 1.78
CA GLY A 88 6.13 15.78 1.77
C GLY A 88 6.46 16.41 3.13
N THR A 89 5.47 16.95 3.80
CA THR A 89 5.61 17.51 5.16
C THR A 89 5.57 16.43 6.24
N GLU A 90 5.12 15.24 5.90
CA GLU A 90 4.98 14.12 6.80
C GLU A 90 6.18 13.17 6.71
N SER A 91 6.33 12.33 7.71
CA SER A 91 7.40 11.34 7.80
C SER A 91 6.84 9.97 8.22
N TRP A 92 7.65 8.94 8.08
CA TRP A 92 7.36 7.62 8.66
C TRP A 92 6.92 7.73 10.12
N ASN A 93 7.69 8.47 10.96
CA ASN A 93 7.38 8.60 12.37
C ASN A 93 6.06 9.35 12.61
N THR A 94 5.74 10.34 11.77
CA THR A 94 4.45 11.04 11.85
C THR A 94 3.29 10.09 11.52
N LEU A 95 3.42 9.27 10.47
CA LEU A 95 2.39 8.28 10.14
C LEU A 95 2.24 7.23 11.24
N VAL A 96 3.35 6.72 11.78
CA VAL A 96 3.34 5.76 12.91
C VAL A 96 2.66 6.35 14.14
N ALA A 97 2.95 7.61 14.48
CA ALA A 97 2.35 8.29 15.63
C ALA A 97 0.84 8.55 15.47
N ASN A 98 0.35 8.55 14.23
CA ASN A 98 -1.07 8.75 13.89
C ASN A 98 -1.71 7.46 13.34
N ALA A 99 -1.10 6.30 13.56
CA ALA A 99 -1.67 5.05 13.11
C ALA A 99 -2.99 4.74 13.85
N ASP A 100 -4.04 4.43 13.08
CA ASP A 100 -5.34 4.01 13.61
C ASP A 100 -5.26 2.62 14.24
N VAL A 101 -4.37 1.77 13.71
CA VAL A 101 -4.12 0.41 14.18
C VAL A 101 -2.62 0.21 14.37
N THR A 102 -2.23 -0.14 15.60
CA THR A 102 -0.85 -0.54 15.90
C THR A 102 -0.84 -2.00 16.33
N MET A 103 0.08 -2.79 15.76
CA MET A 103 0.15 -4.23 16.00
C MET A 103 1.61 -4.71 16.05
N PRO A 104 1.91 -5.81 16.76
CA PRO A 104 3.22 -6.45 16.70
C PRO A 104 3.45 -7.10 15.32
N GLY A 105 4.66 -7.61 15.08
CA GLY A 105 4.90 -8.56 13.99
C GLY A 105 4.07 -9.82 14.20
N GLY A 106 3.63 -10.46 13.10
CA GLY A 106 2.80 -11.66 13.21
C GLY A 106 2.06 -12.03 11.93
N THR A 107 1.13 -12.97 12.05
CA THR A 107 0.26 -13.40 10.95
C THR A 107 -1.12 -12.80 11.10
N TYR A 108 -1.60 -12.16 10.03
CA TYR A 108 -2.88 -11.45 10.01
C TYR A 108 -3.77 -11.95 8.88
N GLY A 109 -5.06 -11.93 9.15
CA GLY A 109 -6.10 -12.28 8.18
C GLY A 109 -7.31 -11.37 8.37
N PRO A 110 -7.16 -10.04 8.15
CA PRO A 110 -8.19 -9.08 8.46
C PRO A 110 -9.44 -9.27 7.60
N GLU A 111 -10.58 -9.04 8.24
CA GLU A 111 -11.87 -9.00 7.56
C GLU A 111 -12.64 -7.78 8.04
N PRO A 112 -13.38 -7.10 7.16
CA PRO A 112 -14.24 -6.00 7.56
C PRO A 112 -15.29 -6.45 8.57
N VAL A 113 -15.46 -5.68 9.64
CA VAL A 113 -16.44 -5.93 10.68
C VAL A 113 -17.39 -4.74 10.80
N GLY A 114 -18.69 -4.99 10.70
CA GLY A 114 -19.69 -3.92 10.74
C GLY A 114 -21.01 -4.34 10.13
N THR A 115 -21.78 -3.35 9.73
CA THR A 115 -23.08 -3.50 9.06
C THR A 115 -23.11 -2.69 7.75
N ALA A 116 -24.28 -2.61 7.13
CA ALA A 116 -24.46 -1.75 5.96
C ALA A 116 -24.21 -0.25 6.25
N THR A 117 -24.34 0.18 7.50
CA THR A 117 -24.26 1.60 7.89
C THR A 117 -23.19 1.91 8.91
N THR A 118 -22.65 0.91 9.60
CA THR A 118 -21.64 1.09 10.66
C THR A 118 -20.38 0.27 10.40
N CYS A 119 -19.23 0.83 10.74
CA CYS A 119 -17.95 0.14 10.74
C CYS A 119 -17.48 -0.05 12.20
N THR A 120 -17.07 -1.26 12.54
CA THR A 120 -16.48 -1.54 13.85
C THR A 120 -14.96 -1.47 13.72
N TYR A 121 -14.36 -0.46 14.30
CA TYR A 121 -12.90 -0.25 14.27
C TYR A 121 -12.19 -1.25 15.18
N GLY A 122 -11.00 -1.68 14.81
CA GLY A 122 -10.19 -2.63 15.57
C GLY A 122 -9.06 -3.24 14.78
N THR A 123 -8.22 -4.03 15.45
CA THR A 123 -7.00 -4.61 14.86
C THR A 123 -7.26 -5.60 13.72
N GLU A 124 -8.43 -6.21 13.68
CA GLU A 124 -8.83 -7.18 12.64
C GLU A 124 -9.63 -6.54 11.50
N ASN A 125 -9.99 -5.26 11.60
CA ASN A 125 -10.73 -4.56 10.56
C ASN A 125 -9.85 -3.52 9.86
N TRP A 126 -9.48 -3.80 8.62
CA TRP A 126 -8.64 -2.93 7.80
C TRP A 126 -9.41 -2.26 6.65
N GLY A 127 -10.72 -2.02 6.87
CA GLY A 127 -11.62 -1.41 5.89
C GLY A 127 -12.20 -2.40 4.89
N GLU A 128 -13.12 -1.92 4.06
CA GLU A 128 -13.85 -2.74 3.07
C GLU A 128 -13.56 -2.26 1.65
N PRO A 129 -12.62 -2.90 0.94
CA PRO A 129 -12.28 -2.49 -0.43
C PRO A 129 -13.33 -2.91 -1.47
N LEU A 130 -14.11 -3.95 -1.19
CA LEU A 130 -15.15 -4.39 -2.12
C LEU A 130 -16.29 -3.37 -2.18
N ARG A 131 -17.08 -3.41 -3.26
CA ARG A 131 -18.26 -2.55 -3.43
C ARG A 131 -19.52 -3.36 -3.69
N ALA A 132 -19.40 -4.68 -3.66
CA ALA A 132 -20.50 -5.64 -3.74
C ALA A 132 -20.07 -6.97 -3.09
N SER A 133 -21.04 -7.74 -2.63
CA SER A 133 -20.80 -9.13 -2.18
C SER A 133 -20.47 -10.02 -3.38
N GLY A 134 -19.56 -10.95 -3.21
CA GLY A 134 -19.16 -11.88 -4.25
C GLY A 134 -17.96 -12.72 -3.85
N GLY A 135 -17.72 -13.83 -4.57
CA GLY A 135 -16.57 -14.68 -4.32
C GLY A 135 -16.50 -15.27 -2.90
N GLY A 136 -17.63 -15.45 -2.23
CA GLY A 136 -17.69 -15.90 -0.84
C GLY A 136 -17.55 -14.78 0.20
N ASN A 137 -17.31 -13.53 -0.22
CA ASN A 137 -17.18 -12.39 0.67
C ASN A 137 -18.51 -11.63 0.82
N THR A 138 -18.84 -11.24 2.04
CA THR A 138 -19.96 -10.34 2.34
C THR A 138 -19.45 -8.90 2.33
N TYR A 139 -20.10 -8.04 1.56
CA TYR A 139 -19.78 -6.61 1.52
C TYR A 139 -20.30 -5.89 2.76
N ILE A 140 -19.40 -5.20 3.48
CA ILE A 140 -19.72 -4.41 4.68
C ILE A 140 -19.69 -2.92 4.31
N ALA A 141 -20.80 -2.42 3.79
CA ALA A 141 -20.90 -1.07 3.22
C ALA A 141 -20.52 0.04 4.22
N GLY A 142 -20.74 -0.16 5.51
CA GLY A 142 -20.35 0.79 6.55
C GLY A 142 -18.84 1.03 6.65
N CYS A 143 -18.00 0.07 6.20
CA CYS A 143 -16.55 0.17 6.25
C CYS A 143 -15.91 0.62 4.92
N LYS A 144 -16.69 0.92 3.89
CA LYS A 144 -16.18 1.26 2.54
C LYS A 144 -15.30 2.52 2.51
N ASP A 145 -15.54 3.47 3.41
CA ASP A 145 -14.82 4.74 3.49
C ASP A 145 -13.79 4.76 4.64
N TYR A 146 -13.58 3.63 5.31
CA TYR A 146 -12.56 3.48 6.33
C TYR A 146 -11.24 3.06 5.69
N PHE A 147 -10.31 4.00 5.59
CA PHE A 147 -8.94 3.84 5.06
C PHE A 147 -7.92 4.06 6.18
N PRO A 148 -7.70 3.07 7.05
CA PRO A 148 -6.81 3.25 8.19
C PRO A 148 -5.34 3.36 7.79
N ILE A 149 -4.56 4.05 8.66
CA ILE A 149 -3.12 3.87 8.75
C ILE A 149 -2.88 2.72 9.73
N MET A 150 -2.25 1.66 9.27
CA MET A 150 -1.86 0.53 10.11
C MET A 150 -0.35 0.50 10.26
N TYR A 151 0.12 0.26 11.46
CA TYR A 151 1.54 0.10 11.75
C TYR A 151 1.82 -1.24 12.42
N ALA A 152 2.70 -2.02 11.81
CA ALA A 152 3.27 -3.22 12.40
C ALA A 152 4.70 -2.96 12.87
N SER A 153 4.99 -3.22 14.14
CA SER A 153 6.32 -2.99 14.75
C SER A 153 7.37 -4.04 14.37
N GLY A 154 7.00 -5.06 13.60
CA GLY A 154 7.88 -6.11 13.06
C GLY A 154 7.29 -6.72 11.80
N SER A 155 7.96 -7.74 11.25
CA SER A 155 7.55 -8.44 10.03
C SER A 155 6.14 -9.02 10.13
N VAL A 156 5.39 -8.94 9.04
CA VAL A 156 4.01 -9.44 8.97
C VAL A 156 3.84 -10.51 7.90
N THR A 157 2.95 -11.45 8.17
CA THR A 157 2.45 -12.41 7.17
C THR A 157 0.96 -12.15 6.93
N LEU A 158 0.59 -11.79 5.72
CA LEU A 158 -0.79 -11.61 5.28
C LEU A 158 -1.27 -12.92 4.67
N SER A 159 -2.15 -13.64 5.37
CA SER A 159 -2.47 -15.03 5.02
C SER A 159 -3.82 -15.20 4.34
N LYS A 160 -4.76 -14.31 4.60
CA LYS A 160 -6.13 -14.29 4.04
C LYS A 160 -6.76 -12.94 4.31
N GLY A 161 -7.94 -12.72 3.72
CA GLY A 161 -8.74 -11.54 4.02
C GLY A 161 -8.54 -10.39 3.05
N ARG A 162 -8.92 -9.20 3.48
CA ARG A 162 -8.85 -8.00 2.66
C ARG A 162 -8.74 -6.73 3.49
N GLY A 163 -8.19 -5.70 2.86
CA GLY A 163 -8.08 -4.39 3.48
C GLY A 163 -7.77 -3.28 2.49
N GLN A 164 -7.81 -2.06 3.00
CA GLN A 164 -7.50 -0.84 2.25
C GLN A 164 -6.82 0.19 3.17
N GLY A 165 -6.15 1.19 2.59
CA GLY A 165 -5.48 2.24 3.35
C GLY A 165 -3.97 2.20 3.22
N ILE A 166 -3.24 2.53 4.29
CA ILE A 166 -1.78 2.53 4.34
C ILE A 166 -1.31 1.50 5.35
N LEU A 167 -0.52 0.52 4.91
CA LEU A 167 0.14 -0.44 5.79
C LEU A 167 1.63 -0.13 5.89
N LEU A 168 2.09 0.25 7.08
CA LEU A 168 3.48 0.50 7.41
C LEU A 168 4.04 -0.71 8.17
N VAL A 169 5.11 -1.31 7.67
CA VAL A 169 5.71 -2.50 8.29
C VAL A 169 7.19 -2.23 8.62
N ASN A 170 7.54 -2.34 9.90
CA ASN A 170 8.92 -2.23 10.34
C ASN A 170 9.63 -3.59 10.25
N GLY A 171 9.75 -4.12 9.05
CA GLY A 171 10.29 -5.42 8.69
C GLY A 171 9.77 -5.89 7.35
N ASP A 172 9.74 -7.22 7.16
CA ASP A 172 9.25 -7.86 5.93
C ASP A 172 7.73 -7.89 5.86
N VAL A 173 7.23 -7.90 4.64
CA VAL A 173 5.85 -8.26 4.31
C VAL A 173 5.84 -9.59 3.57
N ARG A 174 5.30 -10.62 4.19
CA ARG A 174 5.07 -11.94 3.57
C ARG A 174 3.62 -12.06 3.14
N LEU A 175 3.43 -12.30 1.86
CA LEU A 175 2.11 -12.44 1.25
C LEU A 175 1.85 -13.93 0.98
N THR A 176 0.94 -14.54 1.75
CA THR A 176 0.59 -15.96 1.62
C THR A 176 -0.94 -16.11 1.61
N GLY A 177 -1.46 -17.22 1.08
CA GLY A 177 -2.91 -17.43 1.03
C GLY A 177 -3.64 -16.46 0.11
N ASN A 178 -4.93 -16.25 0.35
CA ASN A 178 -5.79 -15.41 -0.48
C ASN A 178 -6.02 -14.06 0.21
N PHE A 179 -5.30 -13.04 -0.23
CA PHE A 179 -5.37 -11.70 0.37
C PHE A 179 -5.55 -10.63 -0.70
N GLN A 180 -6.41 -9.64 -0.41
CA GLN A 180 -6.66 -8.50 -1.29
C GLN A 180 -6.31 -7.20 -0.59
N TRP A 181 -5.57 -6.32 -1.28
CA TRP A 181 -5.16 -5.03 -0.75
C TRP A 181 -5.45 -3.88 -1.70
N TYR A 182 -5.91 -2.76 -1.14
CA TYR A 182 -6.22 -1.54 -1.91
C TYR A 182 -5.61 -0.30 -1.24
N GLY A 183 -4.55 0.24 -1.84
CA GLY A 183 -3.84 1.41 -1.33
C GLY A 183 -2.34 1.24 -1.33
N LEU A 184 -1.68 1.54 -0.22
CA LEU A 184 -0.22 1.53 -0.08
C LEU A 184 0.26 0.51 0.94
N ILE A 185 1.29 -0.24 0.59
CA ILE A 185 2.10 -1.01 1.56
C ILE A 185 3.51 -0.45 1.52
N ILE A 186 4.07 -0.10 2.67
CA ILE A 186 5.44 0.37 2.80
C ILE A 186 6.17 -0.53 3.79
N ALA A 187 7.08 -1.34 3.29
CA ALA A 187 7.95 -2.21 4.07
C ALA A 187 9.32 -1.56 4.28
N ARG A 188 9.86 -1.65 5.48
CA ARG A 188 11.23 -1.22 5.76
C ARG A 188 12.26 -2.25 5.36
N ASP A 189 11.80 -3.45 5.05
CA ASP A 189 12.62 -4.57 4.56
C ASP A 189 11.97 -5.16 3.31
N ASP A 190 11.92 -6.46 3.15
CA ASP A 190 11.54 -7.13 1.91
C ASP A 190 10.05 -7.34 1.73
N ILE A 191 9.66 -7.48 0.47
CA ILE A 191 8.35 -8.02 0.08
C ILE A 191 8.57 -9.43 -0.45
N VAL A 192 7.99 -10.40 0.23
CA VAL A 192 8.08 -11.80 -0.14
C VAL A 192 6.70 -12.37 -0.41
N LYS A 193 6.45 -12.79 -1.65
CA LYS A 193 5.21 -13.48 -2.02
C LYS A 193 5.47 -14.99 -2.06
N GLY A 194 4.81 -15.71 -1.15
CA GLY A 194 4.78 -17.17 -1.10
C GLY A 194 3.58 -17.79 -1.83
N ASN A 195 3.09 -18.90 -1.31
CA ASN A 195 1.95 -19.63 -1.87
C ASN A 195 0.63 -18.85 -1.71
N GLY A 196 -0.37 -19.19 -2.55
CA GLY A 196 -1.70 -18.57 -2.54
C GLY A 196 -1.87 -17.48 -3.58
N THR A 197 -2.98 -16.75 -3.52
CA THR A 197 -3.32 -15.64 -4.40
C THR A 197 -3.21 -14.31 -3.67
N PHE A 198 -2.54 -13.35 -4.28
CA PHE A 198 -2.50 -11.99 -3.77
C PHE A 198 -2.92 -11.02 -4.87
N ASP A 199 -3.93 -10.23 -4.58
CA ASP A 199 -4.42 -9.20 -5.48
C ASP A 199 -4.24 -7.82 -4.84
N MET A 200 -3.56 -6.92 -5.55
CA MET A 200 -3.31 -5.57 -5.10
C MET A 200 -3.73 -4.55 -6.12
N TRP A 201 -4.41 -3.52 -5.65
CA TRP A 201 -4.66 -2.27 -6.37
C TRP A 201 -4.00 -1.12 -5.61
N GLY A 202 -2.99 -0.52 -6.22
CA GLY A 202 -2.22 0.57 -5.61
C GLY A 202 -0.73 0.42 -5.80
N SER A 203 0.05 0.49 -4.73
CA SER A 203 1.51 0.34 -4.82
C SER A 203 2.11 -0.29 -3.57
N VAL A 204 3.16 -1.07 -3.80
CA VAL A 204 4.04 -1.60 -2.74
C VAL A 204 5.39 -0.91 -2.84
N MET A 205 5.91 -0.48 -1.70
CA MET A 205 7.24 0.12 -1.56
C MET A 205 8.06 -0.71 -0.57
N SER A 206 9.22 -1.20 -1.00
CA SER A 206 10.15 -1.99 -0.19
C SER A 206 11.51 -1.28 -0.12
N ARG A 207 11.94 -0.95 1.09
CA ARG A 207 13.26 -0.36 1.28
C ARG A 207 14.37 -1.38 1.11
N ASN A 208 14.10 -2.68 1.34
CA ASN A 208 15.10 -3.75 1.35
C ASN A 208 16.31 -3.37 2.21
N ALA A 209 16.13 -3.39 3.51
CA ALA A 209 17.19 -3.05 4.47
C ALA A 209 18.24 -4.16 4.56
N ASP A 210 17.87 -5.40 4.26
CA ASP A 210 18.79 -6.52 4.09
C ASP A 210 19.14 -6.71 2.62
N VAL A 211 20.39 -6.47 2.27
CA VAL A 211 20.88 -6.57 0.88
C VAL A 211 21.20 -8.02 0.46
N THR A 212 21.00 -8.98 1.34
CA THR A 212 21.34 -10.39 1.08
C THR A 212 20.19 -11.17 0.48
N ASP A 213 18.94 -10.83 0.83
CA ASP A 213 17.75 -11.49 0.31
C ASP A 213 17.03 -10.61 -0.74
N PRO A 214 16.74 -11.10 -1.94
CA PRO A 214 15.96 -10.33 -2.91
C PRO A 214 14.49 -10.34 -2.53
N ASN A 215 13.79 -9.23 -2.82
CA ASN A 215 12.33 -9.28 -2.87
C ASN A 215 11.90 -10.40 -3.83
N SER A 216 11.01 -11.26 -3.41
CA SER A 216 10.60 -12.42 -4.20
C SER A 216 9.09 -12.41 -4.42
N ILE A 217 8.68 -12.30 -5.68
CA ILE A 217 7.29 -12.34 -6.09
C ILE A 217 7.06 -13.64 -6.85
N THR A 218 6.40 -14.60 -6.21
CA THR A 218 6.16 -15.93 -6.75
C THR A 218 4.68 -16.35 -6.62
N GLY A 219 4.28 -17.43 -7.30
CA GLY A 219 2.90 -17.93 -7.25
C GLY A 219 1.91 -17.05 -8.02
N ASN A 220 0.63 -17.16 -7.68
CA ASN A 220 -0.42 -16.35 -8.28
C ASN A 220 -0.49 -14.99 -7.55
N SER A 221 -0.01 -13.95 -8.17
CA SER A 221 -0.06 -12.60 -7.60
C SER A 221 -0.32 -11.58 -8.69
N ASN A 222 -1.17 -10.63 -8.37
CA ASN A 222 -1.50 -9.53 -9.26
C ASN A 222 -1.21 -8.21 -8.54
N PHE A 223 -0.25 -7.45 -9.06
CA PHE A 223 0.08 -6.11 -8.60
C PHE A 223 -0.37 -5.12 -9.66
N GLN A 224 -1.51 -4.52 -9.41
CA GLN A 224 -2.15 -3.58 -10.31
C GLN A 224 -1.94 -2.15 -9.81
N TRP A 225 -1.24 -1.32 -10.60
CA TRP A 225 -1.18 0.10 -10.31
C TRP A 225 -2.58 0.71 -10.33
N SER A 226 -2.92 1.43 -9.27
CA SER A 226 -4.13 2.23 -9.18
C SER A 226 -3.86 3.54 -8.46
N LYS A 227 -3.82 4.62 -9.21
CA LYS A 227 -3.67 5.96 -8.63
C LYS A 227 -4.84 6.28 -7.72
N CYS A 228 -6.05 5.85 -8.09
CA CYS A 228 -7.24 6.06 -7.27
C CYS A 228 -7.12 5.37 -5.90
N ALA A 229 -6.67 4.12 -5.85
CA ALA A 229 -6.49 3.41 -4.59
C ALA A 229 -5.43 4.09 -3.71
N VAL A 230 -4.30 4.52 -4.30
CA VAL A 230 -3.25 5.26 -3.60
C VAL A 230 -3.79 6.58 -3.04
N GLU A 231 -4.45 7.40 -3.86
CA GLU A 231 -4.98 8.70 -3.40
C GLU A 231 -6.11 8.55 -2.38
N SER A 232 -6.96 7.53 -2.50
CA SER A 232 -8.00 7.25 -1.51
C SER A 232 -7.39 6.89 -0.15
N ALA A 233 -6.33 6.08 -0.14
CA ALA A 233 -5.58 5.77 1.07
C ALA A 233 -4.95 7.02 1.69
N LEU A 234 -4.31 7.87 0.88
CA LEU A 234 -3.69 9.12 1.35
C LEU A 234 -4.72 10.13 1.87
N ARG A 235 -5.88 10.25 1.23
CA ARG A 235 -6.95 11.14 1.68
C ARG A 235 -7.64 10.65 2.95
N GLY A 236 -7.85 9.33 3.08
CA GLY A 236 -8.37 8.71 4.28
C GLY A 236 -7.45 8.87 5.49
N SER A 237 -6.15 9.03 5.23
CA SER A 237 -5.09 9.19 6.22
C SER A 237 -4.80 10.65 6.58
N ALA A 238 -5.78 11.55 6.47
CA ALA A 238 -5.63 12.97 6.74
C ALA A 238 -5.21 13.23 8.19
N ILE A 239 -4.06 13.85 8.39
CA ILE A 239 -3.52 14.18 9.70
C ILE A 239 -3.89 15.61 10.07
N LEU A 240 -4.50 15.82 11.24
CA LEU A 240 -4.80 17.12 11.77
C LEU A 240 -3.56 17.73 12.43
N THR A 241 -2.92 18.67 11.76
CA THR A 241 -1.78 19.39 12.32
C THR A 241 -2.22 20.73 12.91
N ARG A 242 -1.72 21.07 14.11
CA ARG A 242 -1.88 22.43 14.65
C ARG A 242 -0.88 23.34 13.94
N THR A 243 -1.38 24.35 13.26
CA THR A 243 -0.49 25.42 12.75
C THR A 243 0.10 26.18 13.94
N ARG A 244 1.42 26.33 13.99
CA ARG A 244 2.12 27.13 14.97
C ARG A 244 2.07 28.65 14.65
N GLU A 245 1.36 29.05 13.63
CA GLU A 245 1.19 30.45 13.28
C GLU A 245 0.28 31.13 14.32
N ARG A 246 0.88 31.97 15.16
CA ARG A 246 0.17 32.93 15.95
C ARG A 246 -0.33 34.04 15.00
N SER A 247 -1.55 33.90 14.50
CA SER A 247 -2.22 35.03 13.86
C SER A 247 -2.65 35.99 14.97
N TRP A 248 -1.88 37.04 15.19
CA TRP A 248 -2.33 38.17 15.95
C TRP A 248 -3.32 38.92 15.07
N ALA A 249 -4.61 38.79 15.32
CA ALA A 249 -5.58 39.70 14.80
C ALA A 249 -5.57 40.93 15.73
N GLN A 250 -4.95 42.01 15.30
CA GLN A 250 -5.07 43.28 15.97
C GLN A 250 -6.42 43.88 15.54
N ILE A 251 -7.39 43.86 16.44
CA ILE A 251 -8.69 44.51 16.24
C ILE A 251 -8.53 45.93 16.79
N TYR A 252 -8.65 46.91 15.90
CA TYR A 252 -8.77 48.35 16.25
C TYR A 252 -10.25 48.72 16.28
#